data_e5755d32e033e7b84caabfbc0af468d7
#
_entry.id   e5755d32e033e7b84caabfbc0af468d7
#
_cell.length_a   1.000
_cell.length_b   1.000
_cell.length_c   1.000
_cell.angle_alpha   90.00
_cell.angle_beta   90.00
_cell.angle_gamma   90.00
#
_symmetry.space_group_name_H-M   'P 1'
#
loop_
_entity.id
_entity.type
_entity.pdbx_description
1 polymer ?
#
loop_
_entity_poly.entity_id
_entity_poly.type
_entity_poly.pdbx_seq_one_letter_code
_entity_poly.pdbx_strand_id
1 'polypeptide(L)'
;MSLTSGIIKRCLEECEQSNYKFHIGAVIFKGKRILSSGHNGIRSSHINDKYKHYSNSLHAEQAALLPLDWSKLKGSSILVIKCSKTEKSLSNAFPCEMCQKLLLHVGILDVYYSSERGTIEYTRLLSV
;
A
#
# COMPACT_ATOMS: atom_id res chain seq x y z
N MET A 1 -1.00 0.60 -18.89
CA MET A 1 -1.90 0.22 -17.86
C MET A 1 -2.33 1.40 -17.02
N SER A 2 -3.60 1.55 -16.78
CA SER A 2 -4.09 2.73 -16.14
C SER A 2 -4.77 2.41 -14.81
N LEU A 3 -4.62 3.34 -13.86
CA LEU A 3 -5.37 3.30 -12.63
C LEU A 3 -6.82 3.65 -12.94
N THR A 4 -7.75 2.84 -12.42
CA THR A 4 -9.16 3.14 -12.56
C THR A 4 -9.62 3.99 -11.37
N SER A 5 -10.72 4.72 -11.58
CA SER A 5 -11.32 5.49 -10.48
C SER A 5 -11.76 4.58 -9.34
N GLY A 6 -12.16 3.35 -9.64
CA GLY A 6 -12.55 2.40 -8.61
C GLY A 6 -11.39 1.98 -7.72
N ILE A 7 -10.20 1.82 -8.29
CA ILE A 7 -9.01 1.48 -7.51
C ILE A 7 -8.64 2.65 -6.60
N ILE A 8 -8.69 3.88 -7.13
CA ILE A 8 -8.38 5.07 -6.33
C ILE A 8 -9.40 5.22 -5.20
N LYS A 9 -10.68 5.05 -5.50
CA LYS A 9 -11.73 5.15 -4.50
C LYS A 9 -11.51 4.15 -3.37
N ARG A 10 -11.19 2.89 -3.70
CA ARG A 10 -10.95 1.88 -2.69
C ARG A 10 -9.77 2.25 -1.80
N CYS A 11 -8.73 2.80 -2.40
CA CYS A 11 -7.54 3.20 -1.64
C CYS A 11 -7.88 4.33 -0.66
N LEU A 12 -8.68 5.30 -1.08
CA LEU A 12 -9.12 6.39 -0.21
C LEU A 12 -10.01 5.88 0.91
N GLU A 13 -10.88 4.90 0.63
CA GLU A 13 -11.70 4.29 1.66
C GLU A 13 -10.84 3.60 2.72
N GLU A 14 -9.76 2.94 2.29
CA GLU A 14 -8.83 2.34 3.25
C GLU A 14 -8.15 3.39 4.11
N CYS A 15 -7.75 4.51 3.51
CA CYS A 15 -7.17 5.61 4.29
C CYS A 15 -8.09 6.04 5.43
N GLU A 16 -9.39 6.16 5.13
CA GLU A 16 -10.36 6.61 6.12
C GLU A 16 -10.53 5.64 7.27
N GLN A 17 -10.23 4.37 7.06
CA GLN A 17 -10.36 3.35 8.10
C GLN A 17 -9.17 3.31 9.05
N SER A 18 -8.07 3.95 8.70
CA SER A 18 -6.88 3.94 9.55
C SER A 18 -7.15 4.69 10.85
N ASN A 19 -6.79 4.08 11.97
CA ASN A 19 -6.88 4.72 13.27
C ASN A 19 -5.53 5.21 13.78
N TYR A 20 -4.52 5.18 12.93
CA TYR A 20 -3.19 5.66 13.28
C TYR A 20 -3.15 7.19 13.14
N LYS A 21 -2.05 7.81 13.60
CA LYS A 21 -1.94 9.28 13.58
C LYS A 21 -1.83 9.86 12.17
N PHE A 22 -1.39 9.08 11.19
CA PHE A 22 -1.52 9.44 9.77
C PHE A 22 -2.15 8.27 9.03
N HIS A 23 -2.91 8.62 8.00
CA HIS A 23 -3.76 7.65 7.32
C HIS A 23 -3.15 7.25 5.99
N ILE A 24 -2.83 5.97 5.86
CA ILE A 24 -2.27 5.42 4.62
C ILE A 24 -3.12 4.24 4.20
N GLY A 25 -3.51 4.21 2.93
CA GLY A 25 -4.21 3.09 2.34
C GLY A 25 -3.39 2.50 1.20
N ALA A 26 -3.57 1.21 0.95
CA ALA A 26 -2.91 0.52 -0.14
C ALA A 26 -3.88 -0.42 -0.82
N VAL A 27 -3.78 -0.53 -2.15
CA VAL A 27 -4.58 -1.45 -2.94
C VAL A 27 -3.65 -2.21 -3.86
N ILE A 28 -3.73 -3.54 -3.83
CA ILE A 28 -3.00 -4.39 -4.75
C ILE A 28 -3.98 -4.82 -5.84
N PHE A 29 -3.59 -4.63 -7.08
CA PHE A 29 -4.47 -4.88 -8.21
C PHE A 29 -3.71 -5.45 -9.39
N LYS A 30 -4.44 -6.10 -10.29
CA LYS A 30 -3.88 -6.64 -11.53
C LYS A 30 -4.84 -6.28 -12.65
N GLY A 31 -4.36 -5.44 -13.59
CA GLY A 31 -5.25 -4.85 -14.56
C GLY A 31 -6.26 -3.95 -13.86
N LYS A 32 -7.52 -4.23 -14.05
CA LYS A 32 -8.61 -3.48 -13.40
C LYS A 32 -9.14 -4.17 -12.15
N ARG A 33 -8.59 -5.34 -11.82
CA ARG A 33 -9.12 -6.17 -10.75
C ARG A 33 -8.38 -5.90 -9.44
N ILE A 34 -9.12 -5.57 -8.41
CA ILE A 34 -8.57 -5.41 -7.07
C ILE A 34 -8.38 -6.79 -6.45
N LEU A 35 -7.16 -7.07 -6.00
CA LEU A 35 -6.83 -8.32 -5.34
C LEU A 35 -6.98 -8.20 -3.84
N SER A 36 -6.60 -7.06 -3.27
CA SER A 36 -6.62 -6.84 -1.83
C SER A 36 -6.44 -5.36 -1.54
N SER A 37 -6.83 -4.94 -0.35
CA SER A 37 -6.56 -3.59 0.12
C SER A 37 -6.26 -3.65 1.61
N GLY A 38 -5.62 -2.60 2.12
CA GLY A 38 -5.27 -2.51 3.52
C GLY A 38 -4.95 -1.09 3.92
N HIS A 39 -4.83 -0.86 5.22
CA HIS A 39 -4.47 0.43 5.75
C HIS A 39 -3.51 0.25 6.92
N ASN A 40 -2.77 1.31 7.24
CA ASN A 40 -1.82 1.26 8.34
C ASN A 40 -2.56 1.26 9.67
N GLY A 41 -1.91 0.71 10.70
CA GLY A 41 -2.50 0.67 12.02
C GLY A 41 -1.54 0.12 13.03
N ILE A 42 -2.02 -0.02 14.27
CA ILE A 42 -1.23 -0.61 15.33
C ILE A 42 -1.20 -2.12 15.12
N ARG A 43 0.00 -2.68 15.16
CA ARG A 43 0.19 -4.10 14.92
C ARG A 43 -0.40 -4.91 16.06
N SER A 44 -1.25 -5.87 15.73
CA SER A 44 -1.82 -6.81 16.68
C SER A 44 -0.85 -7.97 16.88
N SER A 45 -0.77 -8.49 18.10
CA SER A 45 0.17 -9.57 18.43
C SER A 45 -0.08 -10.85 17.64
N HIS A 46 -1.29 -11.09 17.18
CA HIS A 46 -1.61 -12.29 16.42
C HIS A 46 -1.55 -12.10 14.91
N ILE A 47 -1.14 -10.95 14.44
CA ILE A 47 -1.05 -10.68 13.02
C ILE A 47 0.14 -11.34 12.41
N ASN A 48 1.02 -11.81 13.11
CA ASN A 48 1.71 -12.89 12.60
C ASN A 48 3.16 -12.87 12.46
N ASP A 49 3.61 -14.08 12.21
CA ASP A 49 5.01 -14.40 12.09
C ASP A 49 5.66 -13.81 10.84
N LYS A 50 4.88 -13.46 9.81
CA LYS A 50 5.45 -12.86 8.60
C LYS A 50 6.18 -11.55 8.88
N TYR A 51 5.68 -10.77 9.85
CA TYR A 51 6.17 -9.42 10.10
C TYR A 51 6.74 -9.21 11.49
N LYS A 52 7.04 -10.28 12.22
CA LYS A 52 7.44 -10.16 13.62
C LYS A 52 8.74 -9.37 13.84
N HIS A 53 9.55 -9.23 12.80
CA HIS A 53 10.81 -8.51 12.91
C HIS A 53 10.70 -7.04 12.50
N TYR A 54 9.50 -6.59 12.12
CA TYR A 54 9.29 -5.22 11.67
C TYR A 54 8.75 -4.37 12.82
N SER A 55 8.49 -3.11 12.54
CA SER A 55 8.06 -2.15 13.55
C SER A 55 6.76 -2.55 14.23
N ASN A 56 6.44 -1.84 15.34
CA ASN A 56 5.21 -2.09 16.09
C ASN A 56 3.95 -1.70 15.33
N SER A 57 4.08 -0.89 14.28
CA SER A 57 2.96 -0.52 13.45
C SER A 57 2.96 -1.36 12.18
N LEU A 58 1.78 -1.70 11.69
CA LEU A 58 1.62 -2.41 10.45
C LEU A 58 1.50 -1.38 9.33
N HIS A 59 2.33 -1.50 8.31
CA HIS A 59 2.24 -0.62 7.16
C HIS A 59 1.08 -1.02 6.27
N ALA A 60 0.53 -0.05 5.52
CA ALA A 60 -0.61 -0.33 4.64
C ALA A 60 -0.25 -1.39 3.60
N GLU A 61 0.96 -1.35 3.06
CA GLU A 61 1.42 -2.33 2.08
C GLU A 61 1.44 -3.73 2.68
N GLN A 62 1.92 -3.85 3.91
CA GLN A 62 1.93 -5.14 4.61
C GLN A 62 0.51 -5.64 4.85
N ALA A 63 -0.39 -4.75 5.26
CA ALA A 63 -1.78 -5.12 5.50
C ALA A 63 -2.44 -5.64 4.22
N ALA A 64 -2.16 -5.01 3.09
CA ALA A 64 -2.72 -5.43 1.81
C ALA A 64 -2.15 -6.77 1.36
N LEU A 65 -0.88 -7.05 1.67
CA LEU A 65 -0.25 -8.31 1.29
C LEU A 65 -0.67 -9.48 2.16
N LEU A 66 -1.08 -9.21 3.40
CA LEU A 66 -1.33 -10.25 4.40
C LEU A 66 -2.27 -11.37 3.93
N PRO A 67 -3.43 -11.07 3.33
CA PRO A 67 -4.37 -12.11 2.95
C PRO A 67 -4.07 -12.81 1.64
N LEU A 68 -3.01 -12.41 0.93
CA LEU A 68 -2.76 -12.89 -0.43
C LEU A 68 -1.75 -14.03 -0.46
N ASP A 69 -1.89 -14.86 -1.49
CA ASP A 69 -0.90 -15.89 -1.80
C ASP A 69 0.23 -15.21 -2.59
N TRP A 70 1.37 -15.01 -1.93
CA TRP A 70 2.47 -14.24 -2.50
C TRP A 70 3.06 -14.89 -3.75
N SER A 71 2.89 -16.20 -3.93
CA SER A 71 3.40 -16.87 -5.14
C SER A 71 2.65 -16.48 -6.41
N LYS A 72 1.52 -15.82 -6.27
CA LYS A 72 0.66 -15.45 -7.41
C LYS A 72 0.65 -13.96 -7.72
N LEU A 73 1.54 -13.19 -7.10
CA LEU A 73 1.49 -11.73 -7.20
C LEU A 73 2.38 -11.13 -8.28
N LYS A 74 3.22 -11.94 -8.91
CA LYS A 74 4.11 -11.42 -9.96
C LYS A 74 3.29 -10.73 -11.05
N GLY A 75 3.68 -9.51 -11.38
CA GLY A 75 2.99 -8.72 -12.39
C GLY A 75 1.82 -7.92 -11.87
N SER A 76 1.52 -7.98 -10.57
CA SER A 76 0.51 -7.13 -9.95
C SER A 76 1.10 -5.74 -9.70
N SER A 77 0.22 -4.79 -9.44
CA SER A 77 0.59 -3.41 -9.14
C SER A 77 0.07 -3.02 -7.76
N ILE A 78 0.59 -1.95 -7.20
CA ILE A 78 0.11 -1.43 -5.94
C ILE A 78 -0.10 0.09 -6.04
N LEU A 79 -1.16 0.57 -5.40
CA LEU A 79 -1.40 1.99 -5.21
C LEU A 79 -1.34 2.27 -3.71
N VAL A 80 -0.56 3.26 -3.30
CA VAL A 80 -0.45 3.67 -1.90
C VAL A 80 -0.77 5.15 -1.82
N ILE A 81 -1.71 5.51 -0.95
CA ILE A 81 -2.12 6.91 -0.76
C ILE A 81 -1.98 7.26 0.72
N LYS A 82 -1.41 8.42 0.99
CA LYS A 82 -1.34 8.99 2.33
C LYS A 82 -2.14 10.27 2.36
N CYS A 83 -3.13 10.35 3.25
CA CYS A 83 -4.01 11.49 3.39
C CYS A 83 -3.80 12.17 4.72
N SER A 84 -3.93 13.49 4.73
CA SER A 84 -4.04 14.22 5.97
C SER A 84 -5.38 13.92 6.62
N LYS A 85 -5.37 13.76 7.96
CA LYS A 85 -6.57 13.45 8.72
C LYS A 85 -7.58 14.60 8.73
N THR A 86 -7.07 15.83 8.76
CA THR A 86 -7.91 17.01 8.93
C THR A 86 -8.07 17.80 7.63
N GLU A 87 -7.04 17.90 6.83
CA GLU A 87 -7.04 18.74 5.64
C GLU A 87 -7.45 18.00 4.38
N LYS A 88 -7.49 16.67 4.45
CA LYS A 88 -7.81 15.80 3.32
C LYS A 88 -6.89 16.02 2.12
N SER A 89 -5.72 16.57 2.37
CA SER A 89 -4.69 16.73 1.35
C SER A 89 -3.85 15.48 1.26
N LEU A 90 -3.30 15.23 0.10
CA LEU A 90 -2.41 14.08 -0.10
C LEU A 90 -0.98 14.45 0.25
N SER A 91 -0.22 13.46 0.68
CA SER A 91 1.20 13.64 0.94
C SER A 91 1.95 12.43 0.41
N ASN A 92 3.28 12.44 0.56
CA ASN A 92 4.13 11.43 -0.05
C ASN A 92 3.90 10.07 0.58
N ALA A 93 3.46 9.10 -0.23
CA ALA A 93 3.20 7.73 0.20
C ALA A 93 4.16 6.73 -0.44
N PHE A 94 5.30 7.18 -0.98
CA PHE A 94 6.24 6.25 -1.58
C PHE A 94 6.69 5.24 -0.53
N PRO A 95 6.68 3.93 -0.85
CA PRO A 95 7.03 2.90 0.13
C PRO A 95 8.42 3.08 0.71
N CYS A 96 8.56 2.82 2.01
CA CYS A 96 9.87 2.84 2.65
C CYS A 96 10.73 1.69 2.10
N GLU A 97 12.02 1.73 2.40
CA GLU A 97 12.95 0.73 1.87
C GLU A 97 12.52 -0.70 2.22
N MET A 98 12.05 -0.90 3.43
CA MET A 98 11.58 -2.22 3.86
C MET A 98 10.42 -2.70 2.99
N CYS A 99 9.43 -1.83 2.76
CA CYS A 99 8.28 -2.20 1.93
C CYS A 99 8.68 -2.36 0.47
N GLN A 100 9.64 -1.57 -0.02
CA GLN A 100 10.15 -1.76 -1.38
C GLN A 100 10.75 -3.15 -1.56
N LYS A 101 11.55 -3.60 -0.59
CA LYS A 101 12.15 -4.92 -0.64
C LYS A 101 11.09 -6.01 -0.61
N LEU A 102 10.05 -5.82 0.21
CA LEU A 102 8.96 -6.77 0.30
C LEU A 102 8.19 -6.85 -1.02
N LEU A 103 7.90 -5.71 -1.64
CA LEU A 103 7.20 -5.67 -2.92
C LEU A 103 8.01 -6.36 -4.01
N LEU A 104 9.32 -6.09 -4.06
CA LEU A 104 10.20 -6.76 -5.00
C LEU A 104 10.20 -8.27 -4.79
N HIS A 105 10.23 -8.70 -3.54
CA HIS A 105 10.24 -10.12 -3.20
C HIS A 105 9.01 -10.85 -3.75
N VAL A 106 7.85 -10.22 -3.67
CA VAL A 106 6.62 -10.86 -4.16
C VAL A 106 6.34 -10.60 -5.64
N GLY A 107 7.19 -9.82 -6.30
CA GLY A 107 7.07 -9.58 -7.74
C GLY A 107 6.18 -8.40 -8.13
N ILE A 108 5.89 -7.50 -7.20
CA ILE A 108 5.15 -6.27 -7.50
C ILE A 108 6.15 -5.18 -7.81
N LEU A 109 6.25 -4.82 -9.08
CA LEU A 109 7.22 -3.84 -9.54
C LEU A 109 6.61 -2.47 -9.82
N ASP A 110 5.33 -2.43 -10.17
CA ASP A 110 4.66 -1.20 -10.58
C ASP A 110 3.99 -0.57 -9.37
N VAL A 111 4.47 0.61 -8.98
CA VAL A 111 4.03 1.32 -7.78
C VAL A 111 3.44 2.67 -8.15
N TYR A 112 2.20 2.88 -7.75
CA TYR A 112 1.53 4.16 -7.84
C TYR A 112 1.43 4.72 -6.43
N TYR A 113 1.69 6.00 -6.25
CA TYR A 113 1.71 6.58 -4.91
C TYR A 113 1.34 8.05 -4.95
N SER A 114 0.73 8.52 -3.87
CA SER A 114 0.44 9.94 -3.74
C SER A 114 1.73 10.71 -3.46
N SER A 115 1.81 11.93 -3.96
CA SER A 115 2.98 12.79 -3.77
C SER A 115 2.62 14.01 -2.95
N GLU A 116 3.62 14.75 -2.53
CA GLU A 116 3.41 15.99 -1.80
C GLU A 116 2.71 17.06 -2.63
N ARG A 117 2.71 16.90 -3.95
CA ARG A 117 1.99 17.81 -4.83
C ARG A 117 0.49 17.52 -4.91
N GLY A 118 0.02 16.47 -4.25
CA GLY A 118 -1.38 16.07 -4.31
C GLY A 118 -1.75 15.27 -5.55
N THR A 119 -0.75 14.76 -6.26
CA THR A 119 -0.97 13.96 -7.47
C THR A 119 -0.59 12.52 -7.23
N ILE A 120 -1.06 11.62 -8.10
CA ILE A 120 -0.67 10.21 -8.07
C ILE A 120 0.47 10.05 -9.06
N GLU A 121 1.62 9.58 -8.55
CA GLU A 121 2.81 9.34 -9.35
C GLU A 121 2.98 7.85 -9.60
N TYR A 122 3.81 7.51 -10.57
CA TYR A 122 4.10 6.12 -10.91
C TYR A 122 5.59 5.89 -11.01
N THR A 123 6.04 4.76 -10.50
CA THR A 123 7.40 4.31 -10.73
C THR A 123 7.44 2.80 -10.83
N ARG A 124 8.44 2.29 -11.49
CA ARG A 124 8.70 0.86 -11.52
C ARG A 124 9.90 0.58 -10.63
N LEU A 125 9.71 -0.33 -9.67
CA LEU A 125 10.80 -0.70 -8.75
C LEU A 125 11.86 -1.48 -9.50
N LEU A 126 13.10 -1.11 -9.27
CA LEU A 126 14.26 -1.85 -9.71
C LEU A 126 14.85 -2.52 -8.48
N SER A 127 15.94 -3.23 -8.62
CA SER A 127 16.54 -3.85 -7.45
C SER A 127 16.97 -2.79 -6.43
N VAL A 128 16.83 -3.12 -5.16
CA VAL A 128 17.15 -2.22 -4.05
C VAL A 128 18.45 -2.66 -3.39
#